data_51c47ed79800bda3ca019985bad346f2
#
_entry.id   51c47ed79800bda3ca019985bad346f2
#
_cell.length_a   1.000
_cell.length_b   1.000
_cell.length_c   1.000
_cell.angle_alpha   90.00
_cell.angle_beta   90.00
_cell.angle_gamma   90.00
#
_symmetry.space_group_name_H-M   'P 1'
#
loop_
_entity.id
_entity.type
_entity.pdbx_description
1 polymer ?
#
loop_
_entity_poly.entity_id
_entity_poly.type
_entity_poly.pdbx_seq_one_letter_code
_entity_poly.pdbx_strand_id
1 'polypeptide(L)'
;MKTLLSTYLHELHIPFTRSYADKLFAEHPHRYNLYGLSDMLSVYKIENAGIQVEDKDLRELASPFVAHVSNDFVVVKQMSDQGVDYVWREKEISVSVDEFKKLWSGIALVAEPGESSREPEYKKHRKTAFFNSVQKIGVIMILVILLVLGSWEHHLLSSITGGFLLFINLAGVGVSFLLLLKQGKVQSEYTDKICSLFKQGDCNSVLESDAAKLWGMFSWSEIGLGYFISSLTLVVFYPQWMPYLVLVNLLSLPYTGWSVWYQYKVCLLYTSPSPRDMR
;
A
#
# COMPACT_ATOMS: atom_id res chain seq x y z
N MET A 1 -1.22 -2.90 -3.71
CA MET A 1 -1.32 -2.39 -5.09
C MET A 1 -1.73 -3.54 -6.01
N LYS A 2 -2.71 -3.36 -6.88
CA LYS A 2 -3.06 -4.38 -7.88
C LYS A 2 -2.08 -4.25 -9.05
N THR A 3 -1.49 -5.35 -9.47
CA THR A 3 -0.64 -5.35 -10.66
C THR A 3 -1.48 -5.34 -11.93
N LEU A 4 -0.89 -4.96 -13.06
CA LEU A 4 -1.56 -5.00 -14.36
C LEU A 4 -2.06 -6.42 -14.66
N LEU A 5 -1.22 -7.44 -14.38
CA LEU A 5 -1.57 -8.84 -14.55
C LEU A 5 -2.76 -9.25 -13.69
N SER A 6 -2.74 -8.92 -12.38
CA SER A 6 -3.83 -9.29 -11.47
C SER A 6 -5.14 -8.59 -11.82
N THR A 7 -5.07 -7.36 -12.35
CA THR A 7 -6.25 -6.64 -12.86
C THR A 7 -6.80 -7.31 -14.11
N TYR A 8 -5.93 -7.67 -15.06
CA TYR A 8 -6.37 -8.30 -16.30
C TYR A 8 -6.94 -9.69 -16.07
N LEU A 9 -6.31 -10.54 -15.25
CA LEU A 9 -6.84 -11.86 -14.87
C LEU A 9 -8.21 -11.76 -14.19
N HIS A 10 -8.43 -10.71 -13.39
CA HIS A 10 -9.73 -10.45 -12.76
C HIS A 10 -10.81 -10.15 -13.80
N GLU A 11 -10.54 -9.29 -14.77
CA GLU A 11 -11.49 -8.94 -15.82
C GLU A 11 -11.76 -10.12 -16.78
N LEU A 12 -10.77 -10.98 -17.00
CA LEU A 12 -10.92 -12.23 -17.74
C LEU A 12 -11.65 -13.34 -16.95
N HIS A 13 -12.04 -13.09 -15.70
CA HIS A 13 -12.70 -14.05 -14.79
C HIS A 13 -11.90 -15.35 -14.57
N ILE A 14 -10.59 -15.31 -14.65
CA ILE A 14 -9.71 -16.46 -14.44
C ILE A 14 -9.55 -16.75 -12.94
N PRO A 15 -9.62 -18.01 -12.50
CA PRO A 15 -9.30 -18.37 -11.13
C PRO A 15 -7.81 -18.18 -10.83
N PHE A 16 -7.49 -17.22 -9.98
CA PHE A 16 -6.12 -16.93 -9.55
C PHE A 16 -6.04 -16.53 -8.09
N THR A 17 -4.86 -16.66 -7.48
CA THR A 17 -4.52 -16.09 -6.18
C THR A 17 -3.70 -14.83 -6.37
N ARG A 18 -4.14 -13.74 -5.74
CA ARG A 18 -3.48 -12.44 -5.88
C ARG A 18 -1.99 -12.50 -5.54
N SER A 19 -1.63 -13.22 -4.47
CA SER A 19 -0.24 -13.35 -4.04
C SER A 19 0.65 -14.02 -5.09
N TYR A 20 0.13 -15.00 -5.85
CA TYR A 20 0.86 -15.65 -6.92
C TYR A 20 0.99 -14.74 -8.15
N ALA A 21 -0.10 -14.10 -8.57
CA ALA A 21 -0.06 -13.18 -9.71
C ALA A 21 0.86 -11.98 -9.47
N ASP A 22 0.81 -11.38 -8.27
CA ASP A 22 1.66 -10.25 -7.93
C ASP A 22 3.13 -10.65 -7.82
N LYS A 23 3.43 -11.87 -7.31
CA LYS A 23 4.77 -12.42 -7.27
C LYS A 23 5.31 -12.69 -8.67
N LEU A 24 4.53 -13.36 -9.51
CA LEU A 24 4.90 -13.63 -10.91
C LEU A 24 5.21 -12.34 -11.65
N PHE A 25 4.37 -11.32 -11.49
CA PHE A 25 4.59 -10.01 -12.09
C PHE A 25 5.86 -9.33 -11.57
N ALA A 26 6.11 -9.37 -10.26
CA ALA A 26 7.27 -8.72 -9.64
C ALA A 26 8.61 -9.37 -10.05
N GLU A 27 8.62 -10.69 -10.20
CA GLU A 27 9.82 -11.47 -10.53
C GLU A 27 10.12 -11.53 -12.04
N HIS A 28 9.13 -11.19 -12.89
CA HIS A 28 9.32 -11.27 -14.35
C HIS A 28 10.24 -10.15 -14.86
N PRO A 29 11.32 -10.46 -15.60
CA PRO A 29 12.31 -9.47 -16.06
C PRO A 29 11.71 -8.43 -17.01
N HIS A 30 10.73 -8.81 -17.81
CA HIS A 30 10.07 -7.96 -18.82
C HIS A 30 8.66 -7.54 -18.42
N ARG A 31 8.39 -7.39 -17.12
CA ARG A 31 7.04 -7.08 -16.56
C ARG A 31 6.36 -5.82 -17.08
N TYR A 32 7.14 -4.88 -17.65
CA TYR A 32 6.62 -3.60 -18.13
C TYR A 32 6.52 -3.54 -19.67
N ASN A 33 6.53 -4.66 -20.35
CA ASN A 33 6.30 -4.72 -21.78
C ASN A 33 5.29 -5.79 -22.16
N LEU A 34 4.79 -5.72 -23.40
CA LEU A 34 3.75 -6.60 -23.91
C LEU A 34 4.20 -8.06 -23.95
N TYR A 35 5.46 -8.30 -24.30
CA TYR A 35 6.05 -9.64 -24.33
C TYR A 35 6.02 -10.30 -22.96
N GLY A 36 6.44 -9.60 -21.93
CA GLY A 36 6.42 -10.15 -20.57
C GLY A 36 5.00 -10.42 -20.07
N LEU A 37 4.04 -9.58 -20.45
CA LEU A 37 2.63 -9.82 -20.10
C LEU A 37 2.07 -11.04 -20.83
N SER A 38 2.41 -11.20 -22.13
CA SER A 38 2.05 -12.37 -22.91
C SER A 38 2.64 -13.66 -22.32
N ASP A 39 3.92 -13.64 -21.92
CA ASP A 39 4.57 -14.78 -21.28
C ASP A 39 3.91 -15.16 -19.94
N MET A 40 3.60 -14.16 -19.10
CA MET A 40 2.87 -14.38 -17.85
C MET A 40 1.47 -14.96 -18.07
N LEU A 41 0.73 -14.54 -19.11
CA LEU A 41 -0.58 -15.11 -19.46
C LEU A 41 -0.44 -16.57 -19.91
N SER A 42 0.64 -16.91 -20.62
CA SER A 42 0.92 -18.28 -21.04
C SER A 42 1.14 -19.23 -19.86
N VAL A 43 1.67 -18.74 -18.72
CA VAL A 43 1.76 -19.51 -17.45
C VAL A 43 0.39 -19.93 -16.97
N TYR A 44 -0.64 -19.10 -17.19
CA TYR A 44 -2.05 -19.41 -16.86
C TYR A 44 -2.76 -20.24 -17.94
N LYS A 45 -2.05 -20.64 -18.99
CA LYS A 45 -2.59 -21.35 -20.17
C LYS A 45 -3.70 -20.55 -20.86
N ILE A 46 -3.48 -19.25 -20.98
CA ILE A 46 -4.37 -18.34 -21.68
C ILE A 46 -3.75 -18.09 -23.05
N GLU A 47 -4.50 -18.41 -24.12
CA GLU A 47 -4.12 -18.03 -25.47
C GLU A 47 -4.17 -16.52 -25.59
N ASN A 48 -3.10 -15.93 -26.12
CA ASN A 48 -2.99 -14.47 -26.18
C ASN A 48 -2.19 -14.06 -27.41
N ALA A 49 -2.50 -12.89 -27.95
CA ALA A 49 -1.83 -12.31 -29.09
C ALA A 49 -1.67 -10.80 -28.92
N GLY A 50 -0.44 -10.33 -29.15
CA GLY A 50 -0.18 -8.91 -29.34
C GLY A 50 -0.53 -8.51 -30.77
N ILE A 51 -1.42 -7.54 -30.91
CA ILE A 51 -1.88 -7.07 -32.23
C ILE A 51 -1.66 -5.57 -32.35
N GLN A 52 -1.42 -5.14 -33.57
CA GLN A 52 -1.43 -3.72 -33.94
C GLN A 52 -2.63 -3.50 -34.86
N VAL A 53 -3.53 -2.63 -34.42
CA VAL A 53 -4.76 -2.33 -35.13
C VAL A 53 -4.53 -1.15 -36.06
N GLU A 54 -4.70 -1.38 -37.35
CA GLU A 54 -4.66 -0.31 -38.35
C GLU A 54 -5.86 0.60 -38.19
N ASP A 55 -5.68 1.88 -38.48
CA ASP A 55 -6.71 2.92 -38.35
C ASP A 55 -7.34 3.08 -36.94
N LYS A 56 -6.78 2.41 -35.91
CA LYS A 56 -7.29 2.41 -34.54
C LYS A 56 -8.79 2.09 -34.45
N ASP A 57 -9.24 1.13 -35.25
CA ASP A 57 -10.64 0.67 -35.17
C ASP A 57 -10.81 -0.27 -33.97
N LEU A 58 -11.41 0.29 -32.93
CA LEU A 58 -11.65 -0.42 -31.67
C LEU A 58 -12.70 -1.52 -31.80
N ARG A 59 -13.54 -1.52 -32.87
CA ARG A 59 -14.63 -2.50 -33.06
C ARG A 59 -14.13 -3.91 -33.34
N GLU A 60 -12.87 -4.03 -33.77
CA GLU A 60 -12.23 -5.32 -34.03
C GLU A 60 -11.75 -6.01 -32.74
N LEU A 61 -11.80 -5.31 -31.60
CA LEU A 61 -11.28 -5.81 -30.33
C LEU A 61 -12.39 -6.29 -29.41
N ALA A 62 -12.32 -7.56 -29.00
CA ALA A 62 -13.16 -8.08 -27.93
C ALA A 62 -12.63 -7.62 -26.56
N SER A 63 -13.51 -7.01 -25.76
CA SER A 63 -13.20 -6.67 -24.37
C SER A 63 -13.32 -7.88 -23.46
N PRO A 64 -12.49 -8.02 -22.40
CA PRO A 64 -11.42 -7.10 -21.99
C PRO A 64 -10.08 -7.35 -22.72
N PHE A 65 -9.30 -6.30 -22.92
CA PHE A 65 -7.95 -6.36 -23.51
C PHE A 65 -7.00 -5.38 -22.83
N VAL A 66 -5.68 -5.57 -23.02
CA VAL A 66 -4.68 -4.61 -22.55
C VAL A 66 -4.29 -3.68 -23.69
N ALA A 67 -4.36 -2.38 -23.48
CA ALA A 67 -3.99 -1.34 -24.44
C ALA A 67 -2.72 -0.61 -24.00
N HIS A 68 -1.88 -0.25 -24.97
CA HIS A 68 -0.75 0.65 -24.76
C HIS A 68 -1.20 2.10 -24.94
N VAL A 69 -1.28 2.83 -23.84
CA VAL A 69 -1.77 4.21 -23.79
C VAL A 69 -0.64 5.12 -23.33
N SER A 70 -0.25 6.07 -24.18
CA SER A 70 0.87 6.97 -23.94
C SER A 70 2.18 6.22 -23.70
N ASN A 71 2.62 6.04 -22.44
CA ASN A 71 3.84 5.33 -22.06
C ASN A 71 3.57 4.20 -21.05
N ASP A 72 2.32 3.77 -20.90
CA ASP A 72 1.93 2.78 -19.89
C ASP A 72 0.92 1.78 -20.49
N PHE A 73 0.69 0.68 -19.81
CA PHE A 73 -0.33 -0.30 -20.17
C PHE A 73 -1.55 -0.17 -19.28
N VAL A 74 -2.73 -0.21 -19.90
CA VAL A 74 -4.02 -0.13 -19.21
C VAL A 74 -4.88 -1.33 -19.57
N VAL A 75 -5.75 -1.75 -18.67
CA VAL A 75 -6.74 -2.81 -18.91
C VAL A 75 -8.05 -2.14 -19.31
N VAL A 76 -8.47 -2.33 -20.56
CA VAL A 76 -9.79 -1.93 -21.05
C VAL A 76 -10.78 -2.97 -20.60
N LYS A 77 -11.77 -2.56 -19.81
CA LYS A 77 -12.81 -3.45 -19.26
C LYS A 77 -13.96 -3.62 -20.22
N GLN A 78 -14.47 -2.51 -20.69
CA GLN A 78 -15.64 -2.47 -21.55
C GLN A 78 -15.54 -1.33 -22.54
N MET A 79 -16.05 -1.57 -23.69
CA MET A 79 -16.13 -0.59 -24.75
C MET A 79 -17.57 -0.51 -25.26
N SER A 80 -18.06 0.71 -25.43
CA SER A 80 -19.37 1.02 -25.98
C SER A 80 -19.24 2.10 -27.04
N ASP A 81 -20.33 2.33 -27.80
CA ASP A 81 -20.36 3.43 -28.78
C ASP A 81 -20.20 4.84 -28.15
N GLN A 82 -20.43 4.95 -26.85
CA GLN A 82 -20.35 6.21 -26.09
C GLN A 82 -19.03 6.45 -25.38
N GLY A 83 -18.26 5.38 -25.07
CA GLY A 83 -17.03 5.53 -24.33
C GLY A 83 -16.28 4.23 -24.09
N VAL A 84 -15.08 4.38 -23.53
CA VAL A 84 -14.16 3.31 -23.17
C VAL A 84 -13.86 3.40 -21.68
N ASP A 85 -14.15 2.31 -20.98
CA ASP A 85 -13.85 2.14 -19.55
C ASP A 85 -12.56 1.34 -19.40
N TYR A 86 -11.56 1.94 -18.77
CA TYR A 86 -10.29 1.27 -18.52
C TYR A 86 -9.77 1.50 -17.10
N VAL A 87 -8.92 0.58 -16.64
CA VAL A 87 -8.25 0.66 -15.35
C VAL A 87 -6.80 1.05 -15.56
N TRP A 88 -6.40 2.15 -14.92
CA TRP A 88 -5.02 2.60 -14.87
C TRP A 88 -4.59 2.81 -13.42
N ARG A 89 -3.58 2.07 -12.95
CA ARG A 89 -3.04 2.16 -11.59
C ARG A 89 -4.12 2.13 -10.50
N GLU A 90 -5.02 1.14 -10.59
CA GLU A 90 -6.17 0.93 -9.68
C GLU A 90 -7.31 1.96 -9.79
N LYS A 91 -7.21 2.96 -10.65
CA LYS A 91 -8.28 3.92 -10.91
C LYS A 91 -9.07 3.50 -12.14
N GLU A 92 -10.38 3.47 -12.00
CA GLU A 92 -11.27 3.33 -13.15
C GLU A 92 -11.46 4.69 -13.80
N ILE A 93 -11.26 4.74 -15.09
CA ILE A 93 -11.33 5.95 -15.91
C ILE A 93 -12.24 5.66 -17.09
N SER A 94 -13.22 6.53 -17.29
CA SER A 94 -14.14 6.49 -18.44
C SER A 94 -13.86 7.70 -19.31
N VAL A 95 -13.61 7.47 -20.59
CA VAL A 95 -13.34 8.52 -21.57
C VAL A 95 -14.15 8.28 -22.86
N SER A 96 -14.32 9.32 -23.66
CA SER A 96 -14.92 9.15 -24.98
C SER A 96 -14.02 8.32 -25.92
N VAL A 97 -14.62 7.65 -26.90
CA VAL A 97 -13.88 6.85 -27.90
C VAL A 97 -12.82 7.68 -28.61
N ASP A 98 -13.14 8.94 -28.98
CA ASP A 98 -12.21 9.81 -29.68
C ASP A 98 -11.03 10.26 -28.83
N GLU A 99 -11.26 10.45 -27.54
CA GLU A 99 -10.20 10.80 -26.58
C GLU A 99 -9.28 9.61 -26.33
N PHE A 100 -9.86 8.40 -26.17
CA PHE A 100 -9.08 7.18 -26.04
C PHE A 100 -8.20 6.92 -27.28
N LYS A 101 -8.76 7.06 -28.50
CA LYS A 101 -8.00 6.91 -29.76
C LYS A 101 -6.81 7.83 -29.88
N LYS A 102 -6.87 9.04 -29.33
CA LYS A 102 -5.73 9.98 -29.30
C LYS A 102 -4.59 9.51 -28.40
N LEU A 103 -4.95 8.87 -27.28
CA LEU A 103 -3.98 8.39 -26.27
C LEU A 103 -3.43 7.00 -26.61
N TRP A 104 -4.21 6.17 -27.29
CA TRP A 104 -3.86 4.80 -27.64
C TRP A 104 -2.90 4.74 -28.81
N SER A 105 -1.85 3.91 -28.67
CA SER A 105 -0.84 3.70 -29.73
C SER A 105 -1.30 2.81 -30.88
N GLY A 106 -2.46 2.17 -30.79
CA GLY A 106 -2.93 1.14 -31.72
C GLY A 106 -2.45 -0.28 -31.37
N ILE A 107 -1.66 -0.43 -30.30
CA ILE A 107 -1.14 -1.72 -29.84
C ILE A 107 -2.05 -2.26 -28.75
N ALA A 108 -2.45 -3.51 -28.87
CA ALA A 108 -3.28 -4.21 -27.90
C ALA A 108 -2.78 -5.64 -27.66
N LEU A 109 -3.01 -6.16 -26.45
CA LEU A 109 -2.87 -7.57 -26.11
C LEU A 109 -4.27 -8.13 -25.83
N VAL A 110 -4.70 -9.02 -26.68
CA VAL A 110 -5.95 -9.75 -26.56
C VAL A 110 -5.67 -11.11 -25.96
N ALA A 111 -6.55 -11.59 -25.10
CA ALA A 111 -6.43 -12.89 -24.49
C ALA A 111 -7.78 -13.63 -24.51
N GLU A 112 -7.74 -14.88 -24.91
CA GLU A 112 -8.90 -15.75 -24.96
C GLU A 112 -8.78 -16.87 -23.91
N PRO A 113 -9.55 -16.79 -22.83
CA PRO A 113 -9.54 -17.82 -21.81
C PRO A 113 -10.20 -19.12 -22.34
N GLY A 114 -9.48 -20.24 -22.23
CA GLY A 114 -10.02 -21.57 -22.50
C GLY A 114 -10.47 -22.27 -21.21
N GLU A 115 -11.10 -23.44 -21.33
CA GLU A 115 -11.56 -24.24 -20.17
C GLU A 115 -10.41 -24.66 -19.22
N SER A 116 -9.17 -24.76 -19.74
CA SER A 116 -7.99 -25.10 -18.97
C SER A 116 -7.26 -23.90 -18.38
N SER A 117 -7.74 -22.68 -18.66
CA SER A 117 -7.09 -21.44 -18.22
C SER A 117 -7.27 -21.23 -16.73
N ARG A 118 -6.19 -21.41 -15.99
CA ARG A 118 -6.15 -21.26 -14.53
C ARG A 118 -4.74 -21.12 -14.03
N GLU A 119 -4.59 -20.62 -12.81
CA GLU A 119 -3.31 -20.61 -12.11
C GLU A 119 -2.75 -22.03 -11.92
N PRO A 120 -1.44 -22.26 -12.18
CA PRO A 120 -0.78 -23.50 -11.81
C PRO A 120 -0.94 -23.78 -10.31
N GLU A 121 -1.27 -25.01 -9.94
CA GLU A 121 -1.49 -25.41 -8.54
C GLU A 121 -2.46 -24.51 -7.74
N TYR A 122 -3.47 -23.93 -8.39
CA TYR A 122 -4.42 -22.98 -7.78
C TYR A 122 -4.97 -23.41 -6.42
N LYS A 123 -5.36 -24.69 -6.27
CA LYS A 123 -5.90 -25.20 -5.01
C LYS A 123 -4.90 -25.11 -3.86
N LYS A 124 -3.62 -25.36 -4.13
CA LYS A 124 -2.54 -25.27 -3.14
C LYS A 124 -2.29 -23.83 -2.73
N HIS A 125 -2.14 -22.95 -3.72
CA HIS A 125 -1.90 -21.52 -3.47
C HIS A 125 -3.09 -20.86 -2.73
N ARG A 126 -4.31 -21.18 -3.12
CA ARG A 126 -5.52 -20.72 -2.44
C ARG A 126 -5.58 -21.18 -0.98
N LYS A 127 -5.25 -22.46 -0.72
CA LYS A 127 -5.18 -22.99 0.65
C LYS A 127 -4.12 -22.28 1.49
N THR A 128 -2.93 -22.08 0.92
CA THR A 128 -1.85 -21.37 1.59
C THR A 128 -2.21 -19.90 1.86
N ALA A 129 -2.80 -19.21 0.88
CA ALA A 129 -3.25 -17.82 1.04
C ALA A 129 -4.33 -17.70 2.13
N PHE A 130 -5.29 -18.64 2.16
CA PHE A 130 -6.31 -18.71 3.20
C PHE A 130 -5.70 -18.94 4.57
N PHE A 131 -4.81 -19.94 4.70
CA PHE A 131 -4.16 -20.25 5.97
C PHE A 131 -3.33 -19.08 6.50
N ASN A 132 -2.56 -18.42 5.64
CA ASN A 132 -1.80 -17.23 6.00
C ASN A 132 -2.71 -16.06 6.45
N SER A 133 -3.87 -15.90 5.83
CA SER A 133 -4.85 -14.89 6.26
C SER A 133 -5.46 -15.21 7.61
N VAL A 134 -5.85 -16.48 7.83
CA VAL A 134 -6.38 -16.93 9.11
C VAL A 134 -5.33 -16.80 10.22
N GLN A 135 -4.07 -17.15 9.94
CA GLN A 135 -2.98 -17.02 10.90
C GLN A 135 -2.75 -15.55 11.30
N LYS A 136 -2.74 -14.63 10.33
CA LYS A 136 -2.60 -13.17 10.60
C LYS A 136 -3.75 -12.66 11.47
N ILE A 137 -4.99 -13.00 11.12
CA ILE A 137 -6.18 -12.61 11.90
C ILE A 137 -6.12 -13.23 13.29
N GLY A 138 -5.72 -14.50 13.40
CA GLY A 138 -5.59 -15.21 14.69
C GLY A 138 -4.58 -14.53 15.61
N VAL A 139 -3.41 -14.15 15.11
CA VAL A 139 -2.39 -13.42 15.89
C VAL A 139 -2.94 -12.08 16.37
N ILE A 140 -3.60 -11.31 15.50
CA ILE A 140 -4.20 -10.02 15.89
C ILE A 140 -5.28 -10.23 16.96
N MET A 141 -6.15 -11.22 16.79
CA MET A 141 -7.18 -11.54 17.78
C MET A 141 -6.58 -11.91 19.15
N ILE A 142 -5.53 -12.74 19.17
CA ILE A 142 -4.85 -13.11 20.42
C ILE A 142 -4.27 -11.86 21.10
N LEU A 143 -3.60 -10.98 20.35
CA LEU A 143 -3.07 -9.73 20.89
C LEU A 143 -4.16 -8.83 21.48
N VAL A 144 -5.30 -8.70 20.80
CA VAL A 144 -6.45 -7.93 21.29
C VAL A 144 -7.03 -8.54 22.56
N ILE A 145 -7.20 -9.88 22.59
CA ILE A 145 -7.69 -10.59 23.77
C ILE A 145 -6.76 -10.38 24.97
N LEU A 146 -5.45 -10.54 24.79
CA LEU A 146 -4.46 -10.31 25.84
C LEU A 146 -4.50 -8.86 26.36
N LEU A 147 -4.64 -7.89 25.48
CA LEU A 147 -4.76 -6.48 25.84
C LEU A 147 -6.03 -6.21 26.65
N VAL A 148 -7.17 -6.79 26.22
CA VAL A 148 -8.44 -6.64 26.94
C VAL A 148 -8.38 -7.31 28.34
N LEU A 149 -7.85 -8.54 28.40
CA LEU A 149 -7.73 -9.28 29.68
C LEU A 149 -6.80 -8.55 30.64
N GLY A 150 -5.63 -8.11 30.19
CA GLY A 150 -4.69 -7.34 31.04
C GLY A 150 -5.27 -6.01 31.51
N SER A 151 -5.96 -5.29 30.62
CA SER A 151 -6.66 -4.05 31.00
C SER A 151 -7.80 -4.26 31.98
N TRP A 152 -8.49 -5.40 31.89
CA TRP A 152 -9.58 -5.77 32.80
C TRP A 152 -9.02 -6.14 34.17
N GLU A 153 -7.98 -6.97 34.25
CA GLU A 153 -7.37 -7.44 35.51
C GLU A 153 -6.86 -6.28 36.35
N HIS A 154 -6.23 -5.31 35.72
CA HIS A 154 -5.67 -4.13 36.41
C HIS A 154 -6.64 -2.94 36.49
N HIS A 155 -7.92 -3.13 36.18
CA HIS A 155 -8.96 -2.09 36.22
C HIS A 155 -8.58 -0.78 35.49
N LEU A 156 -7.76 -0.87 34.45
CA LEU A 156 -7.25 0.31 33.73
C LEU A 156 -8.37 1.13 33.10
N LEU A 157 -9.43 0.48 32.62
CA LEU A 157 -10.60 1.14 32.02
C LEU A 157 -11.51 1.80 33.05
N SER A 158 -11.43 1.43 34.34
CA SER A 158 -12.21 2.03 35.41
C SER A 158 -11.62 3.36 35.89
N SER A 159 -10.35 3.62 35.56
CA SER A 159 -9.67 4.89 35.89
C SER A 159 -9.54 5.75 34.64
N ILE A 160 -9.89 7.04 34.76
CA ILE A 160 -9.73 8.03 33.69
C ILE A 160 -8.27 8.09 33.24
N THR A 161 -7.32 8.07 34.20
CA THR A 161 -5.88 8.08 33.92
C THR A 161 -5.43 6.83 33.18
N GLY A 162 -5.89 5.64 33.59
CA GLY A 162 -5.57 4.37 32.92
C GLY A 162 -6.11 4.31 31.51
N GLY A 163 -7.36 4.71 31.32
CA GLY A 163 -7.99 4.79 29.99
C GLY A 163 -7.28 5.77 29.07
N PHE A 164 -6.86 6.93 29.58
CA PHE A 164 -6.11 7.93 28.81
C PHE A 164 -4.73 7.44 28.41
N LEU A 165 -3.98 6.80 29.32
CA LEU A 165 -2.68 6.20 29.03
C LEU A 165 -2.79 5.08 27.99
N LEU A 166 -3.79 4.22 28.10
CA LEU A 166 -4.07 3.17 27.12
C LEU A 166 -4.32 3.78 25.73
N PHE A 167 -5.17 4.80 25.66
CA PHE A 167 -5.49 5.47 24.40
C PHE A 167 -4.27 6.11 23.75
N ILE A 168 -3.44 6.84 24.51
CA ILE A 168 -2.23 7.48 23.99
C ILE A 168 -1.25 6.44 23.45
N ASN A 169 -1.03 5.34 24.18
CA ASN A 169 -0.10 4.31 23.74
C ASN A 169 -0.60 3.59 22.48
N LEU A 170 -1.89 3.27 22.38
CA LEU A 170 -2.49 2.69 21.19
C LEU A 170 -2.40 3.63 19.99
N ALA A 171 -2.70 4.91 20.18
CA ALA A 171 -2.55 5.93 19.14
C ALA A 171 -1.07 6.05 18.70
N GLY A 172 -0.13 6.03 19.65
CA GLY A 172 1.30 6.06 19.39
C GLY A 172 1.78 4.85 18.57
N VAL A 173 1.35 3.64 18.93
CA VAL A 173 1.62 2.42 18.14
C VAL A 173 1.08 2.57 16.73
N GLY A 174 -0.17 3.04 16.58
CA GLY A 174 -0.80 3.24 15.28
C GLY A 174 -0.04 4.22 14.40
N VAL A 175 0.30 5.39 14.92
CA VAL A 175 1.05 6.42 14.17
C VAL A 175 2.45 5.92 13.81
N SER A 176 3.19 5.35 14.75
CA SER A 176 4.54 4.83 14.48
C SER A 176 4.54 3.72 13.45
N PHE A 177 3.54 2.84 13.48
CA PHE A 177 3.35 1.79 12.48
C PHE A 177 3.06 2.35 11.09
N LEU A 178 2.20 3.37 10.98
CA LEU A 178 1.92 4.05 9.71
C LEU A 178 3.16 4.74 9.13
N LEU A 179 3.99 5.36 9.99
CA LEU A 179 5.26 5.96 9.56
C LEU A 179 6.24 4.92 9.04
N LEU A 180 6.32 3.74 9.69
CA LEU A 180 7.13 2.62 9.22
C LEU A 180 6.68 2.09 7.86
N LEU A 181 5.37 1.91 7.65
CA LEU A 181 4.83 1.50 6.36
C LEU A 181 5.22 2.48 5.26
N LYS A 182 5.17 3.78 5.55
CA LYS A 182 5.55 4.83 4.61
C LYS A 182 7.05 4.80 4.30
N GLN A 183 7.88 4.64 5.31
CA GLN A 183 9.33 4.56 5.15
C GLN A 183 9.76 3.32 4.34
N GLY A 184 9.05 2.19 4.52
CA GLY A 184 9.26 0.96 3.75
C GLY A 184 8.78 1.03 2.29
N LYS A 185 8.37 2.22 1.79
CA LYS A 185 7.80 2.41 0.44
C LYS A 185 6.61 1.49 0.13
N VAL A 186 5.98 0.96 1.17
CA VAL A 186 4.73 0.23 1.03
C VAL A 186 3.64 1.25 0.74
N GLN A 187 3.34 1.45 -0.54
CA GLN A 187 2.22 2.30 -0.96
C GLN A 187 0.92 1.67 -0.46
N SER A 188 0.35 2.26 0.55
CA SER A 188 -0.94 1.90 1.11
C SER A 188 -1.88 3.07 0.94
N GLU A 189 -3.06 2.82 0.41
CA GLU A 189 -4.12 3.83 0.21
C GLU A 189 -4.47 4.58 1.51
N TYR A 190 -4.33 3.90 2.66
CA TYR A 190 -4.53 4.49 3.98
C TYR A 190 -3.43 5.49 4.35
N THR A 191 -2.19 5.22 3.98
CA THR A 191 -1.04 6.09 4.26
C THR A 191 -1.15 7.40 3.48
N ASP A 192 -1.58 7.33 2.22
CA ASP A 192 -1.75 8.50 1.38
C ASP A 192 -2.95 9.37 1.81
N LYS A 193 -4.04 8.75 2.25
CA LYS A 193 -5.21 9.46 2.82
C LYS A 193 -4.86 10.22 4.10
N ILE A 194 -4.09 9.61 5.00
CA ILE A 194 -3.69 10.27 6.27
C ILE A 194 -2.69 11.39 5.99
N CYS A 195 -1.74 11.20 5.07
CA CYS A 195 -0.82 12.27 4.68
C CYS A 195 -1.51 13.44 3.95
N SER A 196 -2.59 13.18 3.22
CA SER A 196 -3.38 14.25 2.58
C SER A 196 -4.17 15.11 3.59
N LEU A 197 -4.43 14.61 4.79
CA LEU A 197 -5.02 15.38 5.90
C LEU A 197 -4.03 16.43 6.45
N PHE A 198 -2.74 16.17 6.35
CA PHE A 198 -1.67 17.12 6.73
C PHE A 198 -1.19 17.89 5.49
N LYS A 199 -2.03 18.74 4.97
CA LYS A 199 -1.93 19.48 3.68
C LYS A 199 -0.66 20.32 3.45
N GLN A 200 0.31 20.41 4.37
CA GLN A 200 1.42 21.37 4.28
C GLN A 200 2.83 20.80 4.46
N GLY A 201 3.02 19.49 4.52
CA GLY A 201 4.36 18.92 4.71
C GLY A 201 4.71 17.89 3.64
N ASP A 202 5.84 18.05 2.99
CA ASP A 202 6.45 16.98 2.18
C ASP A 202 7.04 15.93 3.12
N CYS A 203 6.16 15.01 3.60
CA CYS A 203 6.52 13.95 4.54
C CYS A 203 7.64 13.04 4.01
N ASN A 204 7.85 12.99 2.68
CA ASN A 204 8.88 12.13 2.10
C ASN A 204 10.27 12.70 2.32
N SER A 205 10.45 14.00 2.14
CA SER A 205 11.76 14.66 2.32
C SER A 205 12.28 14.58 3.75
N VAL A 206 11.37 14.60 4.74
CA VAL A 206 11.72 14.49 6.17
C VAL A 206 12.10 13.06 6.55
N LEU A 207 11.35 12.06 6.06
CA LEU A 207 11.60 10.65 6.37
C LEU A 207 12.82 10.06 5.65
N GLU A 208 13.21 10.62 4.51
CA GLU A 208 14.39 10.21 3.73
C GLU A 208 15.67 10.96 4.16
N SER A 209 15.55 11.99 5.00
CA SER A 209 16.72 12.77 5.46
C SER A 209 17.60 11.95 6.42
N ASP A 210 18.91 12.22 6.41
CA ASP A 210 19.86 11.63 7.39
C ASP A 210 19.50 11.97 8.84
N ALA A 211 18.80 13.08 9.06
CA ALA A 211 18.28 13.49 10.37
C ALA A 211 17.14 12.57 10.86
N ALA A 212 16.49 11.80 9.97
CA ALA A 212 15.45 10.83 10.33
C ALA A 212 16.01 9.52 10.89
N LYS A 213 17.33 9.36 10.91
CA LYS A 213 18.01 8.14 11.40
C LYS A 213 18.88 8.43 12.60
N LEU A 214 18.75 7.60 13.64
CA LEU A 214 19.65 7.61 14.78
C LEU A 214 20.90 6.78 14.45
N TRP A 215 22.08 7.39 14.47
CA TRP A 215 23.37 6.77 14.11
C TRP A 215 23.41 6.12 12.72
N GLY A 216 22.53 6.53 11.79
CA GLY A 216 22.45 5.96 10.46
C GLY A 216 21.85 4.55 10.36
N MET A 217 21.53 3.90 11.50
CA MET A 217 21.03 2.51 11.55
C MET A 217 19.53 2.43 11.82
N PHE A 218 19.03 3.14 12.82
CA PHE A 218 17.62 3.06 13.25
C PHE A 218 16.86 4.31 12.85
N SER A 219 15.68 4.12 12.30
CA SER A 219 14.77 5.24 12.05
C SER A 219 14.06 5.66 13.35
N TRP A 220 13.74 6.94 13.46
CA TRP A 220 12.91 7.42 14.58
C TRP A 220 11.53 6.75 14.64
N SER A 221 11.01 6.28 13.51
CA SER A 221 9.76 5.52 13.43
C SER A 221 9.87 4.15 14.12
N GLU A 222 11.00 3.46 13.94
CA GLU A 222 11.28 2.16 14.60
C GLU A 222 11.44 2.32 16.11
N ILE A 223 12.20 3.34 16.51
CA ILE A 223 12.41 3.66 17.95
C ILE A 223 11.07 4.03 18.59
N GLY A 224 10.26 4.86 17.91
CA GLY A 224 8.94 5.26 18.38
C GLY A 224 7.99 4.05 18.53
N LEU A 225 7.98 3.14 17.56
CA LEU A 225 7.18 1.94 17.64
C LEU A 225 7.61 1.05 18.84
N GLY A 226 8.91 0.82 18.98
CA GLY A 226 9.47 0.06 20.10
C GLY A 226 9.10 0.67 21.44
N TYR A 227 9.21 1.99 21.57
CA TYR A 227 8.82 2.73 22.77
C TYR A 227 7.34 2.54 23.10
N PHE A 228 6.42 2.78 22.16
CA PHE A 228 4.99 2.68 22.42
C PHE A 228 4.53 1.24 22.70
N ILE A 229 5.10 0.24 22.03
CA ILE A 229 4.82 -1.17 22.32
C ILE A 229 5.30 -1.54 23.72
N SER A 230 6.53 -1.15 24.09
CA SER A 230 7.08 -1.41 25.43
C SER A 230 6.27 -0.72 26.51
N SER A 231 5.92 0.57 26.30
CA SER A 231 5.11 1.34 27.21
C SER A 231 3.70 0.72 27.37
N LEU A 232 3.07 0.32 26.28
CA LEU A 232 1.75 -0.36 26.30
C LEU A 232 1.82 -1.66 27.09
N THR A 233 2.87 -2.45 26.89
CA THR A 233 3.10 -3.71 27.61
C THR A 233 3.26 -3.47 29.12
N LEU A 234 4.06 -2.45 29.52
CA LEU A 234 4.24 -2.10 30.93
C LEU A 234 2.92 -1.61 31.56
N VAL A 235 2.20 -0.76 30.88
CA VAL A 235 0.93 -0.22 31.40
C VAL A 235 -0.10 -1.33 31.59
N VAL A 236 -0.19 -2.28 30.66
CA VAL A 236 -1.23 -3.33 30.68
C VAL A 236 -0.87 -4.50 31.60
N PHE A 237 0.39 -4.94 31.62
CA PHE A 237 0.76 -6.16 32.33
C PHE A 237 1.57 -5.92 33.61
N TYR A 238 2.24 -4.75 33.73
CA TYR A 238 3.15 -4.46 34.83
C TYR A 238 2.94 -3.03 35.38
N PRO A 239 1.72 -2.66 35.84
CA PRO A 239 1.43 -1.30 36.31
C PRO A 239 2.31 -0.84 37.46
N GLN A 240 2.87 -1.76 38.26
CA GLN A 240 3.82 -1.43 39.33
C GLN A 240 5.10 -0.76 38.81
N TRP A 241 5.45 -0.88 37.52
CA TRP A 241 6.62 -0.23 36.94
C TRP A 241 6.32 1.15 36.35
N MET A 242 5.07 1.63 36.42
CA MET A 242 4.69 2.97 35.94
C MET A 242 5.57 4.11 36.46
N PRO A 243 6.01 4.15 37.73
CA PRO A 243 6.90 5.23 38.19
C PRO A 243 8.21 5.34 37.39
N TYR A 244 8.77 4.21 36.98
CA TYR A 244 9.97 4.20 36.14
C TYR A 244 9.67 4.69 34.72
N LEU A 245 8.51 4.35 34.17
CA LEU A 245 8.07 4.86 32.88
C LEU A 245 7.90 6.38 32.92
N VAL A 246 7.32 6.92 33.98
CA VAL A 246 7.19 8.38 34.18
C VAL A 246 8.57 9.03 34.24
N LEU A 247 9.54 8.43 34.93
CA LEU A 247 10.90 8.95 35.01
C LEU A 247 11.56 9.01 33.61
N VAL A 248 11.44 7.92 32.81
CA VAL A 248 11.98 7.87 31.45
C VAL A 248 11.32 8.94 30.57
N ASN A 249 9.99 9.13 30.68
CA ASN A 249 9.27 10.17 29.96
C ASN A 249 9.72 11.56 30.35
N LEU A 250 9.93 11.81 31.63
CA LEU A 250 10.43 13.09 32.11
C LEU A 250 11.81 13.41 31.56
N LEU A 251 12.71 12.43 31.53
CA LEU A 251 14.03 12.57 30.94
C LEU A 251 14.00 12.78 29.40
N SER A 252 12.99 12.30 28.71
CA SER A 252 12.82 12.49 27.27
C SER A 252 12.19 13.83 26.87
N LEU A 253 11.57 14.57 27.82
CA LEU A 253 10.90 15.86 27.55
C LEU A 253 11.79 16.89 26.85
N PRO A 254 13.04 17.15 27.26
CA PRO A 254 13.92 18.12 26.60
C PRO A 254 14.15 17.77 25.13
N TYR A 255 14.31 16.47 24.83
CA TYR A 255 14.47 15.98 23.47
C TYR A 255 13.20 16.17 22.65
N THR A 256 12.03 15.89 23.23
CA THR A 256 10.73 16.09 22.56
C THR A 256 10.51 17.57 22.21
N GLY A 257 10.81 18.48 23.15
CA GLY A 257 10.74 19.92 22.90
C GLY A 257 11.70 20.37 21.78
N TRP A 258 12.94 19.88 21.80
CA TRP A 258 13.92 20.16 20.75
C TRP A 258 13.46 19.60 19.40
N SER A 259 12.92 18.39 19.33
CA SER A 259 12.45 17.75 18.11
C SER A 259 11.28 18.53 17.46
N VAL A 260 10.30 18.96 18.25
CA VAL A 260 9.19 19.79 17.78
C VAL A 260 9.69 21.15 17.26
N TRP A 261 10.61 21.79 17.99
CA TRP A 261 11.20 23.05 17.56
C TRP A 261 12.00 22.89 16.25
N TYR A 262 12.78 21.81 16.13
CA TYR A 262 13.57 21.51 14.93
C TYR A 262 12.64 21.27 13.72
N GLN A 263 11.60 20.48 13.86
CA GLN A 263 10.60 20.24 12.81
C GLN A 263 9.91 21.54 12.39
N TYR A 264 9.54 22.38 13.34
CA TYR A 264 8.93 23.67 13.06
C TYR A 264 9.88 24.60 12.28
N LYS A 265 11.13 24.71 12.68
CA LYS A 265 12.10 25.59 12.01
C LYS A 265 12.60 25.05 10.68
N VAL A 266 12.89 23.79 10.59
CA VAL A 266 13.55 23.20 9.40
C VAL A 266 12.50 22.80 8.37
N CYS A 267 11.40 22.17 8.76
CA CYS A 267 10.36 21.74 7.80
C CYS A 267 9.56 22.90 7.25
N LEU A 268 9.24 23.94 8.04
CA LEU A 268 8.56 25.15 7.54
C LEU A 268 9.44 26.02 6.65
N LEU A 269 10.75 26.02 6.82
CA LEU A 269 11.67 26.75 5.95
C LEU A 269 11.86 26.07 4.58
N TYR A 270 11.67 24.74 4.50
CA TYR A 270 11.73 24.02 3.22
C TYR A 270 10.42 24.09 2.39
N THR A 271 9.32 24.53 2.99
CA THR A 271 8.04 24.76 2.28
C THR A 271 7.92 26.15 1.66
N SER A 272 8.92 27.01 1.80
CA SER A 272 9.04 28.25 1.06
C SER A 272 9.34 27.92 -0.40
N PRO A 273 8.47 28.30 -1.38
CA PRO A 273 8.75 28.06 -2.79
C PRO A 273 10.09 28.70 -3.15
N SER A 274 10.97 27.89 -3.71
CA SER A 274 12.26 28.39 -4.21
C SER A 274 12.00 29.49 -5.26
N PRO A 275 12.81 30.58 -5.29
CA PRO A 275 12.69 31.58 -6.34
C PRO A 275 12.85 31.03 -7.77
N ARG A 276 13.24 29.74 -7.91
CA ARG A 276 13.33 29.04 -9.20
C ARG A 276 12.00 28.48 -9.70
N ASP A 277 11.01 28.29 -8.82
CA ASP A 277 9.69 27.74 -9.19
C ASP A 277 8.69 28.83 -9.60
N MET A 278 9.13 30.09 -9.61
CA MET A 278 8.35 31.26 -10.04
C MET A 278 8.76 31.81 -11.42
N ARG A 279 9.37 30.97 -12.29
CA ARG A 279 9.64 31.33 -13.68
C ARG A 279 8.98 30.42 -14.67
#